data_02ad6122a68ae2efe035c826feac0416
#
_entry.id   02ad6122a68ae2efe035c826feac0416
#
_cell.length_a   1.000
_cell.length_b   1.000
_cell.length_c   1.000
_cell.angle_alpha   90.00
_cell.angle_beta   90.00
_cell.angle_gamma   90.00
#
_symmetry.space_group_name_H-M   'P 1'
#
loop_
_entity.id
_entity.type
_entity.pdbx_description
1 polymer ?
#
loop_
_entity_poly.entity_id
_entity_poly.type
_entity_poly.pdbx_seq_one_letter_code
_entity_poly.pdbx_strand_id
1 'polypeptide(L)'
;MCNFALLLLNLYILTDFSQIRPFHDSEVSEILNYIKDSPTMHQLLQFGFPKLSEQEQMKLFLSCKKIRDFQSRIMYPIIKSAINKSVTQLSDEGFEYLNPSQSYLFISNHRDIILDTSFLNVLLHEKGFKMTASAMGSNLVNTPFLLAFAKLNRNFIIHRGLSPRETLQKSQLVSKFIARCVIEKNRSVWIAQREGRTKDGDDRTQQGVIKMLSMNCPKDMSLMNYFKQLHIVPMAISYEFDPTDILKIPALLAQHHGVEYVKKENEDYNNIVQGLVGQKGCVHISVGRPLYEELDVIAEQEEHTNRQIQTLVELMDNRIHSQYKLFASNYIAYDLLNDMERFSDKYTEKELRQFERRLENRSNSEGNISRKKFLEMYANPVINKLKL
;
A
#
# COMPACT_ATOMS: atom_id res chain seq x y z
N MET A 1 -3.29 -3.17 -32.77
CA MET A 1 -2.57 -3.87 -31.69
C MET A 1 -1.04 -3.77 -31.77
N CYS A 2 -0.44 -3.51 -32.91
CA CYS A 2 1.05 -3.51 -33.08
C CYS A 2 1.78 -2.28 -32.50
N ASN A 3 1.15 -1.12 -32.39
CA ASN A 3 1.85 0.12 -32.06
C ASN A 3 2.17 0.34 -30.57
N PHE A 4 1.41 -0.19 -29.62
CA PHE A 4 1.65 0.02 -28.20
C PHE A 4 2.76 -0.88 -27.64
N ALA A 5 2.84 -2.11 -28.11
CA ALA A 5 3.98 -2.98 -27.79
C ALA A 5 5.29 -2.38 -28.33
N LEU A 6 5.25 -1.76 -29.53
CA LEU A 6 6.39 -1.02 -30.10
C LEU A 6 6.67 0.28 -29.32
N LEU A 7 5.64 0.99 -28.86
CA LEU A 7 5.79 2.21 -28.05
C LEU A 7 6.41 1.88 -26.68
N LEU A 8 5.89 0.86 -26.01
CA LEU A 8 6.51 0.34 -24.80
C LEU A 8 7.93 -0.18 -25.08
N LEU A 9 8.17 -0.88 -26.18
CA LEU A 9 9.50 -1.37 -26.57
C LEU A 9 10.48 -0.20 -26.87
N ASN A 10 10.04 0.83 -27.55
CA ASN A 10 10.89 2.01 -27.85
C ASN A 10 11.17 2.87 -26.60
N LEU A 11 10.22 2.92 -25.64
CA LEU A 11 10.44 3.54 -24.31
C LEU A 11 11.41 2.72 -23.43
N TYR A 12 11.55 1.42 -23.71
CA TYR A 12 12.42 0.51 -22.95
C TYR A 12 13.92 0.65 -23.23
N ILE A 13 14.31 1.33 -24.29
CA ILE A 13 15.72 1.31 -24.76
C ILE A 13 16.57 2.49 -24.20
N LEU A 14 15.96 3.52 -23.61
CA LEU A 14 16.65 4.80 -23.40
C LEU A 14 17.01 5.22 -21.98
N THR A 15 16.59 4.51 -20.91
CA THR A 15 17.03 4.83 -19.54
C THR A 15 17.09 3.60 -18.64
N ASP A 16 18.00 3.60 -17.66
CA ASP A 16 18.16 2.55 -16.61
C ASP A 16 16.85 2.15 -15.93
N PHE A 17 15.86 3.06 -15.86
CA PHE A 17 14.60 2.85 -15.14
C PHE A 17 13.37 2.65 -16.04
N SER A 18 13.51 2.61 -17.35
CA SER A 18 12.36 2.55 -18.29
C SER A 18 11.39 1.41 -17.99
N GLN A 19 11.91 0.28 -17.54
CA GLN A 19 11.11 -0.91 -17.20
C GLN A 19 10.23 -0.71 -15.97
N ILE A 20 10.69 0.07 -14.98
CA ILE A 20 10.00 0.18 -13.69
C ILE A 20 9.39 1.56 -13.44
N ARG A 21 9.91 2.64 -14.00
CA ARG A 21 9.50 4.02 -13.70
C ARG A 21 8.04 4.32 -14.06
N PRO A 22 7.39 5.26 -13.38
CA PRO A 22 6.19 5.95 -13.88
C PRO A 22 6.44 6.62 -15.24
N PHE A 23 5.39 7.04 -15.90
CA PHE A 23 5.55 7.86 -17.12
C PHE A 23 6.18 9.23 -16.79
N HIS A 24 6.77 9.85 -17.80
CA HIS A 24 7.11 11.27 -17.79
C HIS A 24 5.89 12.12 -18.16
N ASP A 25 5.89 13.38 -17.77
CA ASP A 25 4.78 14.29 -18.09
C ASP A 25 4.58 14.43 -19.61
N SER A 26 5.65 14.34 -20.41
CA SER A 26 5.59 14.35 -21.88
C SER A 26 4.86 13.15 -22.51
N GLU A 27 4.76 12.02 -21.79
CA GLU A 27 4.12 10.80 -22.26
C GLU A 27 2.60 10.77 -21.94
N VAL A 28 2.13 11.64 -21.04
CA VAL A 28 0.77 11.59 -20.48
C VAL A 28 -0.31 11.69 -21.56
N SER A 29 -0.22 12.68 -22.45
CA SER A 29 -1.25 12.91 -23.47
C SER A 29 -1.43 11.72 -24.42
N GLU A 30 -0.35 11.06 -24.79
CA GLU A 30 -0.38 9.87 -25.64
C GLU A 30 -0.99 8.67 -24.91
N ILE A 31 -0.60 8.44 -23.67
CA ILE A 31 -1.13 7.34 -22.86
C ILE A 31 -2.61 7.53 -22.55
N LEU A 32 -3.07 8.76 -22.25
CA LEU A 32 -4.49 9.04 -22.06
C LEU A 32 -5.30 8.72 -23.33
N ASN A 33 -4.80 9.10 -24.51
CA ASN A 33 -5.43 8.75 -25.79
C ASN A 33 -5.45 7.23 -26.03
N TYR A 34 -4.44 6.51 -25.56
CA TYR A 34 -4.40 5.05 -25.68
C TYR A 34 -5.47 4.36 -24.82
N ILE A 35 -5.70 4.84 -23.57
CA ILE A 35 -6.65 4.18 -22.65
C ILE A 35 -8.05 4.79 -22.64
N LYS A 36 -8.31 5.86 -23.41
CA LYS A 36 -9.60 6.59 -23.38
C LYS A 36 -10.82 5.74 -23.72
N ASP A 37 -10.67 4.78 -24.62
CA ASP A 37 -11.77 3.94 -25.11
C ASP A 37 -11.95 2.66 -24.25
N SER A 38 -11.20 2.54 -23.14
CA SER A 38 -11.34 1.41 -22.22
C SER A 38 -12.66 1.48 -21.44
N PRO A 39 -13.48 0.40 -21.45
CA PRO A 39 -14.71 0.35 -20.65
C PRO A 39 -14.46 0.61 -19.16
N THR A 40 -13.34 0.10 -18.62
CA THR A 40 -12.95 0.34 -17.22
C THR A 40 -12.70 1.83 -16.96
N MET A 41 -12.08 2.55 -17.90
CA MET A 41 -11.86 4.00 -17.75
C MET A 41 -13.17 4.77 -17.74
N HIS A 42 -14.12 4.45 -18.63
CA HIS A 42 -15.46 5.04 -18.64
C HIS A 42 -16.20 4.80 -17.31
N GLN A 43 -16.17 3.57 -16.78
CA GLN A 43 -16.78 3.23 -15.49
C GLN A 43 -16.14 4.03 -14.33
N LEU A 44 -14.82 4.18 -14.31
CA LEU A 44 -14.12 4.96 -13.30
C LEU A 44 -14.47 6.45 -13.37
N LEU A 45 -14.56 7.01 -14.57
CA LEU A 45 -14.98 8.42 -14.78
C LEU A 45 -16.41 8.62 -14.32
N GLN A 46 -17.33 7.75 -14.70
CA GLN A 46 -18.72 7.81 -14.25
C GLN A 46 -18.86 7.68 -12.73
N PHE A 47 -18.06 6.79 -12.10
CA PHE A 47 -18.03 6.62 -10.67
C PHE A 47 -17.54 7.89 -9.94
N GLY A 48 -16.49 8.54 -10.48
CA GLY A 48 -15.91 9.74 -9.88
C GLY A 48 -16.67 11.03 -10.18
N PHE A 49 -17.35 11.08 -11.34
CA PHE A 49 -18.00 12.29 -11.85
C PHE A 49 -19.44 12.04 -12.29
N PRO A 50 -20.32 11.53 -11.41
CA PRO A 50 -21.68 11.09 -11.80
C PRO A 50 -22.58 12.25 -12.26
N LYS A 51 -22.19 13.52 -12.01
CA LYS A 51 -22.95 14.72 -12.41
C LYS A 51 -22.55 15.28 -13.78
N LEU A 52 -21.44 14.80 -14.35
CA LEU A 52 -20.96 15.23 -15.66
C LEU A 52 -21.48 14.28 -16.74
N SER A 53 -21.79 14.80 -17.90
CA SER A 53 -22.04 13.98 -19.11
C SER A 53 -20.78 13.22 -19.51
N GLU A 54 -20.92 12.13 -20.25
CA GLU A 54 -19.80 11.33 -20.75
C GLU A 54 -18.80 12.18 -21.56
N GLN A 55 -19.32 13.11 -22.37
CA GLN A 55 -18.49 14.03 -23.15
C GLN A 55 -17.66 14.96 -22.25
N GLU A 56 -18.26 15.50 -21.19
CA GLU A 56 -17.56 16.35 -20.23
C GLU A 56 -16.52 15.58 -19.43
N GLN A 57 -16.85 14.35 -19.02
CA GLN A 57 -15.90 13.43 -18.35
C GLN A 57 -14.69 13.16 -19.23
N MET A 58 -14.91 12.82 -20.50
CA MET A 58 -13.84 12.55 -21.45
C MET A 58 -13.00 13.80 -21.77
N LYS A 59 -13.65 14.98 -21.91
CA LYS A 59 -12.96 16.26 -22.09
C LYS A 59 -12.07 16.58 -20.87
N LEU A 60 -12.58 16.37 -19.65
CA LEU A 60 -11.81 16.55 -18.41
C LEU A 60 -10.60 15.61 -18.39
N PHE A 61 -10.82 14.32 -18.66
CA PHE A 61 -9.77 13.29 -18.69
C PHE A 61 -8.66 13.64 -19.68
N LEU A 62 -8.99 13.95 -20.94
CA LEU A 62 -8.01 14.27 -21.98
C LEU A 62 -7.34 15.65 -21.82
N SER A 63 -7.87 16.51 -20.95
CA SER A 63 -7.27 17.80 -20.63
C SER A 63 -6.03 17.70 -19.76
N CYS A 64 -5.78 16.54 -19.12
CA CYS A 64 -4.59 16.33 -18.31
C CYS A 64 -3.33 16.27 -19.19
N LYS A 65 -2.29 17.05 -18.82
CA LYS A 65 -1.02 17.13 -19.57
C LYS A 65 0.16 16.59 -18.76
N LYS A 66 -0.01 16.45 -17.45
CA LYS A 66 1.01 15.97 -16.52
C LYS A 66 0.43 14.88 -15.64
N ILE A 67 1.29 14.02 -15.10
CA ILE A 67 0.84 13.02 -14.11
C ILE A 67 0.14 13.68 -12.92
N ARG A 68 0.62 14.83 -12.47
CA ARG A 68 -0.03 15.58 -11.39
C ARG A 68 -1.48 15.95 -11.74
N ASP A 69 -1.74 16.36 -12.98
CA ASP A 69 -3.12 16.68 -13.42
C ASP A 69 -4.02 15.45 -13.33
N PHE A 70 -3.53 14.31 -13.84
CA PHE A 70 -4.26 13.04 -13.76
C PHE A 70 -4.52 12.64 -12.30
N GLN A 71 -3.51 12.69 -11.43
CA GLN A 71 -3.68 12.36 -10.01
C GLN A 71 -4.64 13.30 -9.28
N SER A 72 -4.53 14.64 -9.49
CA SER A 72 -5.31 15.63 -8.73
C SER A 72 -6.71 15.87 -9.30
N ARG A 73 -6.89 15.79 -10.63
CA ARG A 73 -8.14 16.15 -11.30
C ARG A 73 -9.00 14.94 -11.66
N ILE A 74 -8.39 13.74 -11.77
CA ILE A 74 -9.09 12.49 -12.12
C ILE A 74 -9.11 11.55 -10.92
N MET A 75 -7.94 11.13 -10.42
CA MET A 75 -7.88 10.10 -9.38
C MET A 75 -8.34 10.57 -8.01
N TYR A 76 -7.94 11.79 -7.59
CA TYR A 76 -8.39 12.33 -6.32
C TYR A 76 -9.93 12.39 -6.19
N PRO A 77 -10.71 12.93 -7.15
CA PRO A 77 -12.17 12.86 -7.09
C PRO A 77 -12.74 11.43 -7.10
N ILE A 78 -12.15 10.51 -7.87
CA ILE A 78 -12.57 9.09 -7.89
C ILE A 78 -12.39 8.47 -6.49
N ILE A 79 -11.23 8.67 -5.87
CA ILE A 79 -10.96 8.13 -4.52
C ILE A 79 -11.82 8.82 -3.47
N LYS A 80 -12.06 10.14 -3.56
CA LYS A 80 -13.02 10.83 -2.67
C LYS A 80 -14.43 10.28 -2.80
N SER A 81 -14.88 9.94 -4.02
CA SER A 81 -16.16 9.26 -4.23
C SER A 81 -16.20 7.87 -3.56
N ALA A 82 -15.11 7.09 -3.63
CA ALA A 82 -15.01 5.81 -2.94
C ALA A 82 -15.03 5.99 -1.41
N ILE A 83 -14.29 6.97 -0.87
CA ILE A 83 -14.30 7.32 0.55
C ILE A 83 -15.72 7.66 0.99
N ASN A 84 -16.39 8.58 0.31
CA ASN A 84 -17.74 9.02 0.67
C ASN A 84 -18.78 7.90 0.66
N LYS A 85 -18.59 6.86 -0.16
CA LYS A 85 -19.53 5.73 -0.27
C LYS A 85 -19.25 4.59 0.70
N SER A 86 -18.00 4.42 1.15
CA SER A 86 -17.57 3.20 1.84
C SER A 86 -16.78 3.42 3.13
N VAL A 87 -16.47 4.68 3.48
CA VAL A 87 -15.75 5.05 4.71
C VAL A 87 -16.61 5.95 5.55
N THR A 88 -16.83 5.58 6.80
CA THR A 88 -17.60 6.39 7.77
C THR A 88 -16.78 7.62 8.21
N GLN A 89 -15.50 7.40 8.49
CA GLN A 89 -14.56 8.46 8.88
C GLN A 89 -13.15 8.10 8.41
N LEU A 90 -12.53 9.00 7.65
CA LEU A 90 -11.08 8.98 7.40
C LEU A 90 -10.43 9.97 8.36
N SER A 91 -9.53 9.48 9.20
CA SER A 91 -8.78 10.28 10.16
C SER A 91 -7.27 10.06 9.99
N ASP A 92 -6.50 11.01 10.45
CA ASP A 92 -5.04 10.97 10.36
C ASP A 92 -4.37 11.64 11.57
N GLU A 93 -3.07 11.34 11.75
CA GLU A 93 -2.18 12.00 12.71
C GLU A 93 -0.73 11.94 12.21
N GLY A 94 0.13 12.77 12.80
CA GLY A 94 1.59 12.72 12.62
C GLY A 94 2.12 13.47 11.40
N PHE A 95 1.27 14.02 10.52
CA PHE A 95 1.75 14.82 9.38
C PHE A 95 2.44 16.11 9.79
N GLU A 96 2.20 16.61 11.00
CA GLU A 96 2.86 17.77 11.60
C GLU A 96 4.36 17.53 11.86
N TYR A 97 4.82 16.29 11.86
CA TYR A 97 6.25 15.95 11.96
C TYR A 97 6.99 16.10 10.63
N LEU A 98 6.27 16.32 9.54
CA LEU A 98 6.80 16.34 8.19
C LEU A 98 6.89 17.77 7.64
N ASN A 99 7.93 18.02 6.85
CA ASN A 99 8.06 19.27 6.09
C ASN A 99 7.54 19.06 4.66
N PRO A 100 6.52 19.81 4.18
CA PRO A 100 5.98 19.69 2.82
C PRO A 100 7.01 19.94 1.70
N SER A 101 8.11 20.61 2.00
CA SER A 101 9.19 20.87 1.04
C SER A 101 10.19 19.74 0.93
N GLN A 102 10.09 18.71 1.80
CA GLN A 102 10.98 17.55 1.83
C GLN A 102 10.29 16.30 1.30
N SER A 103 11.06 15.36 0.79
CA SER A 103 10.60 14.02 0.39
C SER A 103 10.91 12.99 1.47
N TYR A 104 10.11 11.93 1.52
CA TYR A 104 10.18 10.88 2.51
C TYR A 104 10.01 9.51 1.88
N LEU A 105 10.64 8.50 2.48
CA LEU A 105 10.35 7.10 2.22
C LEU A 105 9.37 6.59 3.29
N PHE A 106 8.07 6.53 2.94
CA PHE A 106 7.05 5.93 3.79
C PHE A 106 7.12 4.41 3.69
N ILE A 107 7.24 3.74 4.83
CA ILE A 107 7.17 2.28 4.94
C ILE A 107 6.03 1.92 5.88
N SER A 108 5.06 1.13 5.41
CA SER A 108 3.88 0.80 6.20
C SER A 108 3.48 -0.67 6.13
N ASN A 109 2.60 -1.07 7.05
CA ASN A 109 1.79 -2.26 6.85
C ASN A 109 0.95 -2.13 5.57
N HIS A 110 0.43 -3.26 5.06
CA HIS A 110 -0.27 -3.29 3.77
C HIS A 110 -1.52 -4.18 3.86
N ARG A 111 -2.68 -3.56 3.71
CA ARG A 111 -4.00 -4.18 3.87
C ARG A 111 -4.78 -4.31 2.56
N ASP A 112 -4.72 -3.28 1.71
CA ASP A 112 -5.46 -3.19 0.46
C ASP A 112 -4.54 -2.89 -0.72
N ILE A 113 -4.84 -3.46 -1.90
CA ILE A 113 -3.97 -3.36 -3.10
C ILE A 113 -3.79 -1.91 -3.55
N ILE A 114 -4.85 -1.11 -3.49
CA ILE A 114 -4.86 0.26 -4.04
C ILE A 114 -5.09 1.30 -2.94
N LEU A 115 -5.97 1.00 -1.96
CA LEU A 115 -6.48 2.03 -1.07
C LEU A 115 -5.47 2.54 -0.06
N ASP A 116 -4.51 1.71 0.36
CA ASP A 116 -3.50 2.14 1.32
C ASP A 116 -2.74 3.36 0.79
N THR A 117 -2.24 3.26 -0.44
CA THR A 117 -1.55 4.38 -1.10
C THR A 117 -2.50 5.49 -1.54
N SER A 118 -3.74 5.15 -1.88
CA SER A 118 -4.74 6.14 -2.28
C SER A 118 -5.15 7.04 -1.13
N PHE A 119 -5.40 6.49 0.07
CA PHE A 119 -5.71 7.28 1.27
C PHE A 119 -4.53 8.15 1.68
N LEU A 120 -3.31 7.60 1.69
CA LEU A 120 -2.11 8.41 1.93
C LEU A 120 -2.02 9.57 0.94
N ASN A 121 -2.19 9.31 -0.35
CA ASN A 121 -2.06 10.35 -1.38
C ASN A 121 -3.20 11.40 -1.32
N VAL A 122 -4.40 11.02 -0.90
CA VAL A 122 -5.51 11.96 -0.63
C VAL A 122 -5.10 12.90 0.51
N LEU A 123 -4.63 12.37 1.63
CA LEU A 123 -4.22 13.16 2.79
C LEU A 123 -3.00 14.04 2.48
N LEU A 124 -2.00 13.51 1.77
CA LEU A 124 -0.85 14.32 1.31
C LEU A 124 -1.30 15.49 0.44
N HIS A 125 -2.21 15.24 -0.50
CA HIS A 125 -2.75 16.30 -1.38
C HIS A 125 -3.50 17.37 -0.60
N GLU A 126 -4.38 16.98 0.32
CA GLU A 126 -5.17 17.90 1.15
C GLU A 126 -4.31 18.75 2.10
N LYS A 127 -3.16 18.19 2.53
CA LYS A 127 -2.19 18.88 3.40
C LYS A 127 -1.08 19.62 2.64
N GLY A 128 -1.18 19.72 1.31
CA GLY A 128 -0.24 20.50 0.47
C GLY A 128 1.08 19.77 0.14
N PHE A 129 1.21 18.49 0.46
CA PHE A 129 2.37 17.68 0.09
C PHE A 129 2.28 17.20 -1.37
N LYS A 130 3.43 16.83 -1.92
CA LYS A 130 3.49 16.10 -3.20
C LYS A 130 3.05 14.64 -2.98
N MET A 131 2.16 14.14 -3.83
CA MET A 131 1.78 12.72 -3.84
C MET A 131 2.99 11.82 -4.11
N THR A 132 2.98 10.62 -3.51
CA THR A 132 4.08 9.65 -3.58
C THR A 132 4.24 9.01 -4.95
N ALA A 133 5.44 8.49 -5.24
CA ALA A 133 5.62 7.35 -6.12
C ALA A 133 5.42 6.07 -5.26
N SER A 134 4.63 5.12 -5.75
CA SER A 134 4.27 3.95 -4.95
C SER A 134 4.67 2.65 -5.61
N ALA A 135 5.16 1.69 -4.81
CA ALA A 135 5.54 0.38 -5.30
C ALA A 135 4.31 -0.45 -5.71
N MET A 136 4.37 -1.12 -6.86
CA MET A 136 3.33 -2.04 -7.33
C MET A 136 3.94 -3.29 -7.93
N GLY A 137 3.44 -4.47 -7.54
CA GLY A 137 3.90 -5.74 -8.07
C GLY A 137 3.51 -5.93 -9.55
N SER A 138 4.41 -6.48 -10.36
CA SER A 138 4.17 -6.74 -11.79
C SER A 138 2.99 -7.69 -12.04
N ASN A 139 2.69 -8.57 -11.09
CA ASN A 139 1.53 -9.47 -11.15
C ASN A 139 0.17 -8.75 -11.15
N LEU A 140 0.12 -7.49 -10.70
CA LEU A 140 -1.10 -6.67 -10.64
C LEU A 140 -1.35 -5.86 -11.92
N VAL A 141 -0.37 -5.82 -12.82
CA VAL A 141 -0.39 -4.99 -14.04
C VAL A 141 -0.20 -5.85 -15.29
N ASN A 142 -0.89 -6.98 -15.32
CA ASN A 142 -0.81 -8.01 -16.36
C ASN A 142 -1.49 -7.64 -17.68
N THR A 143 -2.18 -6.51 -17.74
CA THR A 143 -2.76 -5.97 -18.99
C THR A 143 -2.14 -4.62 -19.35
N PRO A 144 -2.08 -4.24 -20.63
CA PRO A 144 -1.58 -2.92 -21.04
C PRO A 144 -2.33 -1.76 -20.38
N PHE A 145 -3.65 -1.89 -20.20
CA PHE A 145 -4.47 -0.89 -19.51
C PHE A 145 -4.04 -0.72 -18.05
N LEU A 146 -3.93 -1.83 -17.29
CA LEU A 146 -3.56 -1.79 -15.88
C LEU A 146 -2.14 -1.24 -15.69
N LEU A 147 -1.20 -1.60 -16.57
CA LEU A 147 0.16 -1.06 -16.54
C LEU A 147 0.16 0.45 -16.81
N ALA A 148 -0.57 0.90 -17.85
CA ALA A 148 -0.68 2.31 -18.19
C ALA A 148 -1.33 3.10 -17.03
N PHE A 149 -2.43 2.60 -16.48
CA PHE A 149 -3.14 3.21 -15.36
C PHE A 149 -2.27 3.30 -14.09
N ALA A 150 -1.53 2.24 -13.76
CA ALA A 150 -0.59 2.24 -12.65
C ALA A 150 0.51 3.29 -12.83
N LYS A 151 1.16 3.33 -13.99
CA LYS A 151 2.24 4.29 -14.27
C LYS A 151 1.75 5.74 -14.31
N LEU A 152 0.52 6.00 -14.76
CA LEU A 152 -0.14 7.33 -14.66
C LEU A 152 -0.39 7.75 -13.20
N ASN A 153 -0.58 6.78 -12.29
CA ASN A 153 -0.69 7.04 -10.85
C ASN A 153 0.65 7.09 -10.11
N ARG A 154 1.77 7.28 -10.82
CA ARG A 154 3.14 7.27 -10.28
C ARG A 154 3.55 5.95 -9.64
N ASN A 155 2.91 4.84 -9.98
CA ASN A 155 3.41 3.56 -9.49
C ASN A 155 4.66 3.16 -10.27
N PHE A 156 5.67 2.71 -9.55
CA PHE A 156 6.82 2.02 -10.11
C PHE A 156 6.69 0.51 -9.89
N ILE A 157 7.20 -0.26 -10.85
CA ILE A 157 6.91 -1.70 -10.92
C ILE A 157 8.00 -2.49 -10.22
N ILE A 158 7.58 -3.38 -9.30
CA ILE A 158 8.43 -4.40 -8.68
C ILE A 158 8.15 -5.73 -9.38
N HIS A 159 9.13 -6.25 -10.10
CA HIS A 159 9.00 -7.52 -10.80
C HIS A 159 8.91 -8.69 -9.82
N ARG A 160 8.03 -9.65 -10.12
CA ARG A 160 7.75 -10.85 -9.31
C ARG A 160 7.97 -12.12 -10.13
N GLY A 161 8.15 -13.26 -9.45
CA GLY A 161 8.29 -14.55 -10.11
C GLY A 161 9.60 -14.72 -10.88
N LEU A 162 10.67 -14.04 -10.46
CA LEU A 162 11.98 -14.06 -11.09
C LEU A 162 12.91 -15.10 -10.43
N SER A 163 13.92 -15.54 -11.17
CA SER A 163 15.03 -16.31 -10.59
C SER A 163 15.79 -15.50 -9.52
N PRO A 164 16.52 -16.13 -8.59
CA PRO A 164 17.28 -15.43 -7.54
C PRO A 164 18.25 -14.37 -8.10
N ARG A 165 18.92 -14.66 -9.22
CA ARG A 165 19.84 -13.71 -9.88
C ARG A 165 19.12 -12.49 -10.45
N GLU A 166 18.00 -12.70 -11.12
CA GLU A 166 17.18 -11.61 -11.66
C GLU A 166 16.55 -10.78 -10.54
N THR A 167 16.09 -11.45 -9.46
CA THR A 167 15.55 -10.77 -8.27
C THR A 167 16.59 -9.83 -7.69
N LEU A 168 17.85 -10.26 -7.55
CA LEU A 168 18.94 -9.40 -7.07
C LEU A 168 19.14 -8.17 -7.97
N GLN A 169 19.23 -8.38 -9.30
CA GLN A 169 19.43 -7.29 -10.26
C GLN A 169 18.26 -6.29 -10.24
N LYS A 170 17.02 -6.81 -10.21
CA LYS A 170 15.82 -5.94 -10.17
C LYS A 170 15.68 -5.22 -8.82
N SER A 171 16.08 -5.86 -7.71
CA SER A 171 16.12 -5.21 -6.40
C SER A 171 17.14 -4.06 -6.35
N GLN A 172 18.32 -4.23 -6.94
CA GLN A 172 19.29 -3.14 -7.10
C GLN A 172 18.72 -1.97 -7.91
N LEU A 173 18.02 -2.27 -9.01
CA LEU A 173 17.37 -1.25 -9.83
C LEU A 173 16.30 -0.49 -9.07
N VAL A 174 15.48 -1.19 -8.29
CA VAL A 174 14.42 -0.61 -7.43
C VAL A 174 15.05 0.26 -6.33
N SER A 175 16.10 -0.23 -5.65
CA SER A 175 16.84 0.52 -4.63
C SER A 175 17.38 1.84 -5.18
N LYS A 176 18.05 1.80 -6.34
CA LYS A 176 18.57 2.97 -7.05
C LYS A 176 17.44 3.93 -7.46
N PHE A 177 16.30 3.42 -7.91
CA PHE A 177 15.14 4.24 -8.27
C PHE A 177 14.56 4.97 -7.06
N ILE A 178 14.40 4.28 -5.91
CA ILE A 178 13.90 4.87 -4.67
C ILE A 178 14.84 5.98 -4.18
N ALA A 179 16.15 5.70 -4.12
CA ALA A 179 17.15 6.69 -3.73
C ALA A 179 17.08 7.92 -4.63
N ARG A 180 17.03 7.73 -5.97
CA ARG A 180 16.87 8.82 -6.91
C ARG A 180 15.62 9.64 -6.70
N CYS A 181 14.48 9.00 -6.42
CA CYS A 181 13.23 9.71 -6.13
C CYS A 181 13.36 10.59 -4.90
N VAL A 182 13.82 10.02 -3.79
CA VAL A 182 13.88 10.71 -2.50
C VAL A 182 15.01 11.75 -2.48
N ILE A 183 16.25 11.33 -2.79
CA ILE A 183 17.44 12.17 -2.60
C ILE A 183 17.58 13.22 -3.71
N GLU A 184 17.39 12.82 -5.00
CA GLU A 184 17.70 13.71 -6.12
C GLU A 184 16.48 14.47 -6.66
N LYS A 185 15.28 13.83 -6.67
CA LYS A 185 14.08 14.37 -7.30
C LYS A 185 13.11 15.02 -6.32
N ASN A 186 13.42 15.03 -5.05
CA ASN A 186 12.54 15.51 -3.99
C ASN A 186 11.10 14.98 -4.17
N ARG A 187 11.00 13.65 -4.30
CA ARG A 187 9.76 12.89 -4.49
C ARG A 187 9.62 11.83 -3.43
N SER A 188 8.61 11.95 -2.60
CA SER A 188 8.28 10.91 -1.62
C SER A 188 7.93 9.60 -2.30
N VAL A 189 8.29 8.51 -1.63
CA VAL A 189 8.05 7.13 -2.06
C VAL A 189 7.26 6.40 -0.98
N TRP A 190 6.33 5.55 -1.38
CA TRP A 190 5.69 4.59 -0.50
C TRP A 190 6.04 3.16 -0.90
N ILE A 191 6.40 2.34 0.08
CA ILE A 191 6.54 0.89 -0.06
C ILE A 191 5.89 0.18 1.13
N ALA A 192 5.43 -1.05 0.90
CA ALA A 192 5.01 -1.92 1.99
C ALA A 192 6.21 -2.48 2.74
N GLN A 193 6.07 -2.71 4.05
CA GLN A 193 7.10 -3.34 4.91
C GLN A 193 7.37 -4.80 4.56
N ARG A 194 6.54 -5.40 3.70
CA ARG A 194 6.65 -6.80 3.29
C ARG A 194 6.16 -7.00 1.85
N GLU A 195 6.47 -8.17 1.31
CA GLU A 195 5.90 -8.60 0.04
C GLU A 195 4.41 -8.97 0.21
N GLY A 196 3.55 -8.30 -0.58
CA GLY A 196 2.12 -8.53 -0.58
C GLY A 196 1.41 -8.03 0.68
N ARG A 197 0.08 -8.11 0.65
CA ARG A 197 -0.80 -7.71 1.75
C ARG A 197 -0.74 -8.70 2.91
N THR A 198 -0.81 -8.19 4.13
CA THR A 198 -1.05 -9.02 5.31
C THR A 198 -2.47 -9.59 5.24
N LYS A 199 -2.60 -10.91 5.38
CA LYS A 199 -3.89 -11.59 5.33
C LYS A 199 -4.45 -11.87 6.72
N ASP A 200 -3.58 -12.25 7.65
CA ASP A 200 -3.89 -12.63 9.03
C ASP A 200 -3.83 -11.47 10.03
N GLY A 201 -3.46 -10.28 9.59
CA GLY A 201 -3.33 -9.13 10.48
C GLY A 201 -2.04 -9.07 11.30
N ASP A 202 -1.16 -10.08 11.24
CA ASP A 202 0.17 -10.05 11.87
C ASP A 202 1.16 -9.36 10.95
N ASP A 203 1.25 -8.05 11.09
CA ASP A 203 2.12 -7.20 10.29
C ASP A 203 3.57 -7.32 10.76
N ARG A 204 4.43 -7.85 9.89
CA ARG A 204 5.85 -8.04 10.15
C ARG A 204 6.68 -7.44 9.03
N THR A 205 7.70 -6.68 9.38
CA THR A 205 8.68 -6.17 8.42
C THR A 205 9.57 -7.31 7.92
N GLN A 206 9.58 -7.51 6.61
CA GLN A 206 10.49 -8.47 5.99
C GLN A 206 11.89 -7.86 5.85
N GLN A 207 12.89 -8.54 6.42
CA GLN A 207 14.29 -8.12 6.33
C GLN A 207 14.74 -7.90 4.87
N GLY A 208 14.16 -8.65 3.92
CA GLY A 208 14.42 -8.50 2.49
C GLY A 208 14.09 -7.10 1.94
N VAL A 209 13.10 -6.41 2.49
CA VAL A 209 12.75 -5.03 2.10
C VAL A 209 13.87 -4.07 2.53
N ILE A 210 14.35 -4.17 3.76
CA ILE A 210 15.44 -3.33 4.27
C ILE A 210 16.76 -3.65 3.54
N LYS A 211 17.04 -4.93 3.29
CA LYS A 211 18.20 -5.35 2.48
C LYS A 211 18.12 -4.82 1.04
N MET A 212 16.96 -4.83 0.42
CA MET A 212 16.76 -4.25 -0.91
C MET A 212 17.08 -2.75 -0.88
N LEU A 213 16.57 -2.00 0.11
CA LEU A 213 16.86 -0.57 0.25
C LEU A 213 18.37 -0.31 0.44
N SER A 214 19.10 -1.15 1.15
CA SER A 214 20.54 -0.99 1.40
C SER A 214 21.42 -1.17 0.15
N MET A 215 20.91 -1.80 -0.91
CA MET A 215 21.71 -2.15 -2.10
C MET A 215 22.29 -0.95 -2.87
N ASN A 216 21.74 0.24 -2.68
CA ASN A 216 22.26 1.47 -3.29
C ASN A 216 23.10 2.33 -2.33
N CYS A 217 23.46 1.80 -1.16
CA CYS A 217 24.34 2.50 -0.22
C CYS A 217 25.74 2.66 -0.85
N PRO A 218 26.28 3.90 -0.92
CA PRO A 218 27.65 4.14 -1.39
C PRO A 218 28.67 3.43 -0.49
N LYS A 219 29.79 2.97 -1.07
CA LYS A 219 30.81 2.22 -0.32
C LYS A 219 31.54 3.04 0.75
N ASP A 220 31.59 4.33 0.56
CA ASP A 220 32.24 5.32 1.45
C ASP A 220 31.28 5.89 2.50
N MET A 221 30.05 5.40 2.59
CA MET A 221 29.04 5.85 3.52
C MET A 221 28.56 4.69 4.43
N SER A 222 28.37 4.97 5.72
CA SER A 222 27.75 4.00 6.61
C SER A 222 26.28 3.78 6.23
N LEU A 223 25.79 2.55 6.45
CA LEU A 223 24.42 2.18 6.09
C LEU A 223 23.37 3.06 6.79
N MET A 224 23.56 3.36 8.08
CA MET A 224 22.61 4.19 8.83
C MET A 224 22.61 5.63 8.33
N ASN A 225 23.75 6.20 7.97
CA ASN A 225 23.81 7.52 7.34
C ASN A 225 23.13 7.55 5.96
N TYR A 226 23.25 6.48 5.18
CA TYR A 226 22.52 6.34 3.92
C TYR A 226 20.99 6.27 4.17
N PHE A 227 20.54 5.50 5.15
CA PHE A 227 19.11 5.43 5.48
C PHE A 227 18.55 6.76 6.00
N LYS A 228 19.33 7.57 6.68
CA LYS A 228 18.92 8.94 7.03
C LYS A 228 18.63 9.79 5.80
N GLN A 229 19.42 9.65 4.71
CA GLN A 229 19.17 10.37 3.46
C GLN A 229 17.88 9.94 2.76
N LEU A 230 17.38 8.74 3.05
CA LEU A 230 16.08 8.27 2.56
C LEU A 230 14.91 8.84 3.37
N HIS A 231 15.17 9.53 4.49
CA HIS A 231 14.13 10.10 5.36
C HIS A 231 13.03 9.09 5.66
N ILE A 232 13.39 7.91 6.19
CA ILE A 232 12.47 6.79 6.45
C ILE A 232 11.43 7.20 7.48
N VAL A 233 10.16 7.06 7.11
CA VAL A 233 9.00 7.35 7.96
C VAL A 233 8.18 6.06 8.13
N PRO A 234 8.15 5.46 9.33
CA PRO A 234 7.22 4.38 9.62
C PRO A 234 5.80 4.93 9.65
N MET A 235 4.86 4.20 9.03
CA MET A 235 3.47 4.61 8.94
C MET A 235 2.55 3.41 9.18
N ALA A 236 1.44 3.62 9.88
CA ALA A 236 0.42 2.60 10.07
C ALA A 236 -0.90 2.97 9.38
N ILE A 237 -1.52 1.96 8.77
CA ILE A 237 -2.86 2.07 8.20
C ILE A 237 -3.76 1.11 8.95
N SER A 238 -4.82 1.66 9.55
CA SER A 238 -5.79 0.91 10.35
C SER A 238 -7.17 1.01 9.73
N TYR A 239 -7.82 -0.14 9.53
CA TYR A 239 -9.17 -0.26 9.03
C TYR A 239 -10.06 -0.85 10.14
N GLU A 240 -11.23 -0.25 10.39
CA GLU A 240 -12.23 -0.85 11.27
C GLU A 240 -12.75 -2.16 10.69
N PHE A 241 -13.04 -2.16 9.38
CA PHE A 241 -13.38 -3.37 8.63
C PHE A 241 -12.50 -3.49 7.39
N ASP A 242 -11.80 -4.62 7.26
CA ASP A 242 -11.06 -4.92 6.04
C ASP A 242 -12.08 -5.22 4.91
N PRO A 243 -12.12 -4.44 3.84
CA PRO A 243 -13.12 -4.61 2.79
C PRO A 243 -12.96 -5.92 2.02
N THR A 244 -11.79 -6.56 2.13
CA THR A 244 -11.43 -7.79 1.41
C THR A 244 -11.24 -9.00 2.36
N ASP A 245 -11.70 -8.92 3.60
CA ASP A 245 -11.50 -9.98 4.62
C ASP A 245 -11.94 -11.37 4.15
N ILE A 246 -13.15 -11.50 3.57
CA ILE A 246 -13.64 -12.77 3.04
C ILE A 246 -12.77 -13.34 1.93
N LEU A 247 -12.17 -12.46 1.10
CA LEU A 247 -11.31 -12.86 -0.01
C LEU A 247 -9.91 -13.32 0.46
N LYS A 248 -9.56 -13.06 1.72
CA LYS A 248 -8.30 -13.50 2.34
C LYS A 248 -8.41 -14.89 2.94
N ILE A 249 -9.62 -15.33 3.32
CA ILE A 249 -9.86 -16.61 4.00
C ILE A 249 -9.32 -17.83 3.22
N PRO A 250 -9.54 -17.97 1.90
CA PRO A 250 -9.03 -19.15 1.18
C PRO A 250 -7.50 -19.30 1.27
N ALA A 251 -6.76 -18.20 1.21
CA ALA A 251 -5.32 -18.26 1.36
C ALA A 251 -4.85 -18.57 2.79
N LEU A 252 -5.59 -18.10 3.80
CA LEU A 252 -5.33 -18.43 5.21
C LEU A 252 -5.62 -19.89 5.52
N LEU A 253 -6.65 -20.47 4.90
CA LEU A 253 -6.98 -21.91 5.02
C LEU A 253 -5.89 -22.75 4.33
N ALA A 254 -5.46 -22.39 3.12
CA ALA A 254 -4.37 -23.08 2.45
C ALA A 254 -3.09 -23.07 3.30
N GLN A 255 -2.74 -21.92 3.89
CA GLN A 255 -1.62 -21.80 4.82
C GLN A 255 -1.80 -22.70 6.06
N HIS A 256 -3.01 -22.78 6.62
CA HIS A 256 -3.31 -23.63 7.78
C HIS A 256 -3.09 -25.10 7.47
N HIS A 257 -3.50 -25.53 6.28
CA HIS A 257 -3.33 -26.92 5.82
C HIS A 257 -1.93 -27.24 5.25
N GLY A 258 -1.03 -26.26 5.22
CA GLY A 258 0.33 -26.43 4.67
C GLY A 258 0.36 -26.67 3.16
N VAL A 259 -0.68 -26.23 2.42
CA VAL A 259 -0.76 -26.37 0.96
C VAL A 259 -0.51 -25.02 0.27
N GLU A 260 0.01 -25.09 -0.96
CA GLU A 260 0.24 -23.91 -1.76
C GLU A 260 -1.10 -23.28 -2.19
N TYR A 261 -1.26 -21.97 -1.96
CA TYR A 261 -2.43 -21.24 -2.42
C TYR A 261 -2.28 -20.81 -3.86
N VAL A 262 -3.09 -21.38 -4.73
CA VAL A 262 -3.17 -21.00 -6.14
C VAL A 262 -4.29 -19.99 -6.32
N LYS A 263 -3.95 -18.77 -6.78
CA LYS A 263 -4.93 -17.72 -7.05
C LYS A 263 -5.86 -18.12 -8.18
N LYS A 264 -7.15 -17.79 -8.03
CA LYS A 264 -8.15 -17.92 -9.09
C LYS A 264 -7.92 -16.85 -10.17
N GLU A 265 -8.41 -17.15 -11.36
CA GLU A 265 -8.46 -16.15 -12.45
C GLU A 265 -9.21 -14.88 -11.99
N ASN A 266 -8.69 -13.71 -12.33
CA ASN A 266 -9.21 -12.40 -11.96
C ASN A 266 -9.30 -12.11 -10.43
N GLU A 267 -8.66 -12.91 -9.58
CA GLU A 267 -8.73 -12.71 -8.13
C GLU A 267 -8.19 -11.34 -7.70
N ASP A 268 -7.07 -10.90 -8.24
CA ASP A 268 -6.49 -9.59 -7.92
C ASP A 268 -7.42 -8.44 -8.38
N TYR A 269 -8.06 -8.57 -9.55
CA TYR A 269 -9.06 -7.62 -10.03
C TYR A 269 -10.28 -7.55 -9.11
N ASN A 270 -10.81 -8.71 -8.72
CA ASN A 270 -11.94 -8.79 -7.77
C ASN A 270 -11.58 -8.18 -6.41
N ASN A 271 -10.36 -8.40 -5.92
CA ASN A 271 -9.86 -7.76 -4.71
C ASN A 271 -9.81 -6.22 -4.84
N ILE A 272 -9.36 -5.71 -5.98
CA ILE A 272 -9.32 -4.26 -6.25
C ILE A 272 -10.74 -3.66 -6.24
N VAL A 273 -11.67 -4.27 -6.95
CA VAL A 273 -13.07 -3.80 -7.02
C VAL A 273 -13.71 -3.87 -5.63
N GLN A 274 -13.59 -5.01 -4.94
CA GLN A 274 -14.13 -5.19 -3.59
C GLN A 274 -13.48 -4.22 -2.59
N GLY A 275 -12.17 -3.98 -2.69
CA GLY A 275 -11.48 -2.95 -1.92
C GLY A 275 -12.11 -1.59 -2.11
N LEU A 276 -12.37 -1.19 -3.37
CA LEU A 276 -12.91 0.13 -3.70
C LEU A 276 -14.33 0.34 -3.15
N VAL A 277 -15.23 -0.65 -3.31
CA VAL A 277 -16.67 -0.50 -2.99
C VAL A 277 -17.05 -1.03 -1.60
N GLY A 278 -16.28 -1.96 -1.02
CA GLY A 278 -16.59 -2.61 0.26
C GLY A 278 -16.57 -1.63 1.43
N GLN A 279 -17.50 -1.81 2.37
CA GLN A 279 -17.59 -1.00 3.58
C GLN A 279 -16.36 -1.17 4.47
N LYS A 280 -15.79 -0.06 4.92
CA LYS A 280 -14.55 0.00 5.71
C LYS A 280 -14.78 0.49 7.14
N GLY A 281 -15.96 1.08 7.42
CA GLY A 281 -16.17 1.80 8.68
C GLY A 281 -15.19 2.98 8.79
N CYS A 282 -14.51 3.09 9.92
CA CYS A 282 -13.45 4.07 10.12
C CYS A 282 -12.13 3.59 9.53
N VAL A 283 -11.37 4.53 8.95
CA VAL A 283 -10.00 4.32 8.48
C VAL A 283 -9.09 5.36 9.13
N HIS A 284 -7.92 4.95 9.57
CA HIS A 284 -6.93 5.85 10.17
C HIS A 284 -5.56 5.66 9.56
N ILE A 285 -4.88 6.76 9.29
CA ILE A 285 -3.48 6.80 8.87
C ILE A 285 -2.68 7.52 9.93
N SER A 286 -1.73 6.81 10.54
CA SER A 286 -0.78 7.38 11.49
C SER A 286 0.60 7.44 10.85
N VAL A 287 1.19 8.63 10.84
CA VAL A 287 2.50 8.92 10.24
C VAL A 287 3.48 9.17 11.38
N GLY A 288 4.55 8.38 11.43
CA GLY A 288 5.59 8.52 12.44
C GLY A 288 6.56 9.67 12.17
N ARG A 289 7.44 9.91 13.11
CA ARG A 289 8.61 10.78 12.90
C ARG A 289 9.61 10.10 11.98
N PRO A 290 10.33 10.86 11.12
CA PRO A 290 11.47 10.32 10.39
C PRO A 290 12.51 9.76 11.36
N LEU A 291 13.07 8.58 11.05
CA LEU A 291 13.99 7.82 11.93
C LEU A 291 15.40 8.37 11.90
N TYR A 292 15.64 9.60 12.36
CA TYR A 292 16.99 10.17 12.36
C TYR A 292 17.78 9.75 13.59
N GLU A 293 17.23 9.99 14.77
CA GLU A 293 17.87 9.72 16.06
C GLU A 293 18.02 8.21 16.29
N GLU A 294 16.99 7.43 15.95
CA GLU A 294 17.02 5.97 16.10
C GLU A 294 18.09 5.32 15.21
N LEU A 295 18.31 5.86 13.99
CA LEU A 295 19.38 5.36 13.12
C LEU A 295 20.78 5.71 13.67
N ASP A 296 20.95 6.82 14.40
CA ASP A 296 22.19 7.12 15.11
C ASP A 296 22.42 6.12 16.23
N VAL A 297 21.40 5.86 17.04
CA VAL A 297 21.49 4.87 18.14
C VAL A 297 21.84 3.49 17.60
N ILE A 298 21.24 3.05 16.49
CA ILE A 298 21.58 1.77 15.85
C ILE A 298 23.06 1.77 15.38
N ALA A 299 23.53 2.87 14.80
CA ALA A 299 24.92 2.98 14.35
C ALA A 299 25.93 2.90 15.49
N GLU A 300 25.59 3.43 16.66
CA GLU A 300 26.45 3.42 17.87
C GLU A 300 26.45 2.06 18.58
N GLN A 301 25.31 1.36 18.58
CA GLN A 301 25.14 0.09 19.31
C GLN A 301 25.56 -1.14 18.52
N GLU A 302 25.53 -1.06 17.20
CA GLU A 302 25.74 -2.22 16.31
C GLU A 302 26.83 -1.93 15.29
N GLU A 303 27.94 -2.63 15.38
CA GLU A 303 29.04 -2.50 14.40
C GLU A 303 28.78 -3.24 13.09
N HIS A 304 28.06 -4.39 13.16
CA HIS A 304 27.84 -5.25 12.02
C HIS A 304 26.58 -4.88 11.22
N THR A 305 26.72 -4.63 9.93
CA THR A 305 25.63 -4.26 9.02
C THR A 305 24.40 -5.19 9.12
N ASN A 306 24.59 -6.52 9.24
CA ASN A 306 23.47 -7.44 9.37
C ASN A 306 22.70 -7.26 10.69
N ARG A 307 23.39 -6.90 11.78
CA ARG A 307 22.77 -6.58 13.07
C ARG A 307 22.02 -5.27 12.98
N GLN A 308 22.62 -4.23 12.41
CA GLN A 308 21.96 -2.95 12.14
C GLN A 308 20.65 -3.13 11.37
N ILE A 309 20.65 -3.97 10.31
CA ILE A 309 19.43 -4.28 9.54
C ILE A 309 18.40 -4.98 10.43
N GLN A 310 18.80 -5.95 11.24
CA GLN A 310 17.88 -6.67 12.13
C GLN A 310 17.25 -5.73 13.16
N THR A 311 18.05 -4.92 13.82
CA THR A 311 17.59 -3.93 14.80
C THR A 311 16.63 -2.91 14.17
N LEU A 312 16.92 -2.47 12.91
CA LEU A 312 16.02 -1.60 12.17
C LEU A 312 14.68 -2.29 11.83
N VAL A 313 14.69 -3.58 11.48
CA VAL A 313 13.46 -4.36 11.25
C VAL A 313 12.59 -4.38 12.51
N GLU A 314 13.19 -4.68 13.66
CA GLU A 314 12.50 -4.71 14.96
C GLU A 314 11.96 -3.31 15.34
N LEU A 315 12.75 -2.27 15.13
CA LEU A 315 12.33 -0.89 15.33
C LEU A 315 11.14 -0.54 14.42
N MET A 316 11.18 -0.91 13.14
CA MET A 316 10.08 -0.67 12.20
C MET A 316 8.79 -1.35 12.67
N ASP A 317 8.85 -2.61 13.10
CA ASP A 317 7.69 -3.33 13.64
C ASP A 317 7.12 -2.60 14.87
N ASN A 318 7.98 -2.25 15.83
CA ASN A 318 7.56 -1.54 17.04
C ASN A 318 6.92 -0.19 16.71
N ARG A 319 7.50 0.59 15.79
CA ARG A 319 6.95 1.89 15.38
C ARG A 319 5.61 1.75 14.68
N ILE A 320 5.46 0.80 13.76
CA ILE A 320 4.20 0.55 13.04
C ILE A 320 3.13 0.03 14.00
N HIS A 321 3.45 -0.93 14.87
CA HIS A 321 2.50 -1.48 15.83
C HIS A 321 2.04 -0.44 16.86
N SER A 322 2.94 0.40 17.36
CA SER A 322 2.58 1.46 18.32
C SER A 322 1.61 2.49 17.72
N GLN A 323 1.69 2.71 16.40
CA GLN A 323 0.86 3.66 15.66
C GLN A 323 -0.51 3.11 15.25
N TYR A 324 -0.82 1.83 15.50
CA TYR A 324 -2.15 1.32 15.19
C TYR A 324 -3.22 2.08 15.96
N LYS A 325 -4.24 2.54 15.23
CA LYS A 325 -5.53 2.87 15.82
C LYS A 325 -6.36 1.60 15.87
N LEU A 326 -6.62 1.13 17.08
CA LEU A 326 -7.49 -0.03 17.30
C LEU A 326 -8.94 0.42 17.36
N PHE A 327 -9.81 -0.30 16.67
CA PHE A 327 -11.25 -0.08 16.62
C PHE A 327 -11.98 -1.17 17.42
N ALA A 328 -13.28 -0.96 17.68
CA ALA A 328 -14.13 -1.94 18.36
C ALA A 328 -14.00 -3.34 17.74
N SER A 329 -13.96 -3.46 16.42
CA SER A 329 -13.78 -4.72 15.69
C SER A 329 -12.52 -5.50 16.10
N ASN A 330 -11.43 -4.81 16.43
CA ASN A 330 -10.18 -5.43 16.86
C ASN A 330 -10.30 -6.02 18.27
N TYR A 331 -10.89 -5.27 19.20
CA TYR A 331 -11.09 -5.70 20.58
C TYR A 331 -12.10 -6.83 20.68
N ILE A 332 -13.22 -6.73 19.96
CA ILE A 332 -14.23 -7.80 19.86
C ILE A 332 -13.59 -9.09 19.33
N ALA A 333 -12.81 -8.99 18.25
CA ALA A 333 -12.14 -10.15 17.68
C ALA A 333 -11.15 -10.79 18.66
N TYR A 334 -10.42 -9.97 19.42
CA TYR A 334 -9.50 -10.45 20.45
C TYR A 334 -10.25 -11.21 21.57
N ASP A 335 -11.33 -10.65 22.10
CA ASP A 335 -12.11 -11.24 23.17
C ASP A 335 -12.78 -12.53 22.69
N LEU A 336 -13.40 -12.56 21.50
CA LEU A 336 -14.00 -13.76 20.90
C LEU A 336 -12.96 -14.84 20.54
N LEU A 337 -11.75 -14.46 20.14
CA LEU A 337 -10.69 -15.42 19.82
C LEU A 337 -10.16 -16.15 21.05
N ASN A 338 -10.12 -15.46 22.19
CA ASN A 338 -9.55 -15.96 23.43
C ASN A 338 -10.61 -16.38 24.46
N ASP A 339 -11.90 -16.35 24.09
CA ASP A 339 -13.04 -16.67 24.96
C ASP A 339 -12.98 -15.88 26.30
N MET A 340 -12.88 -14.55 26.18
CA MET A 340 -12.75 -13.64 27.32
C MET A 340 -13.48 -12.30 27.07
N GLU A 341 -13.58 -11.48 28.13
CA GLU A 341 -14.20 -10.15 28.08
C GLU A 341 -13.18 -9.04 28.51
N ARG A 342 -11.91 -9.22 28.13
CA ARG A 342 -10.82 -8.33 28.58
C ARG A 342 -11.03 -6.88 28.15
N PHE A 343 -11.62 -6.66 27.01
CA PHE A 343 -11.81 -5.35 26.40
C PHE A 343 -13.29 -4.97 26.25
N SER A 344 -14.17 -5.54 27.07
CA SER A 344 -15.62 -5.26 27.01
C SER A 344 -15.97 -3.77 27.21
N ASP A 345 -15.08 -2.97 27.82
CA ASP A 345 -15.19 -1.51 27.95
C ASP A 345 -14.84 -0.74 26.64
N LYS A 346 -14.28 -1.39 25.63
CA LYS A 346 -13.81 -0.80 24.35
C LYS A 346 -14.84 -0.94 23.23
N TYR A 347 -15.94 -1.59 23.45
CA TYR A 347 -17.01 -1.76 22.46
C TYR A 347 -18.39 -1.84 23.11
N THR A 348 -19.40 -1.54 22.32
CA THR A 348 -20.80 -1.62 22.73
C THR A 348 -21.40 -2.96 22.29
N GLU A 349 -22.53 -3.36 22.90
CA GLU A 349 -23.28 -4.52 22.44
C GLU A 349 -23.75 -4.42 20.98
N LYS A 350 -24.01 -3.19 20.48
CA LYS A 350 -24.39 -2.98 19.10
C LYS A 350 -23.25 -3.32 18.15
N GLU A 351 -22.02 -2.89 18.47
CA GLU A 351 -20.81 -3.17 17.71
C GLU A 351 -20.46 -4.66 17.76
N LEU A 352 -20.61 -5.29 18.93
CA LEU A 352 -20.46 -6.74 19.09
C LEU A 352 -21.39 -7.49 18.13
N ARG A 353 -22.70 -7.24 18.19
CA ARG A 353 -23.69 -7.87 17.30
C ARG A 353 -23.42 -7.59 15.80
N GLN A 354 -22.93 -6.41 15.47
CA GLN A 354 -22.57 -6.07 14.08
C GLN A 354 -21.35 -6.89 13.62
N PHE A 355 -20.35 -7.03 14.46
CA PHE A 355 -19.15 -7.82 14.16
C PHE A 355 -19.45 -9.31 14.07
N GLU A 356 -20.27 -9.85 14.97
CA GLU A 356 -20.71 -11.26 14.95
C GLU A 356 -21.46 -11.61 13.66
N ARG A 357 -22.40 -10.75 13.22
CA ARG A 357 -23.08 -10.92 11.93
C ARG A 357 -22.10 -10.91 10.76
N ARG A 358 -21.07 -10.05 10.82
CA ARG A 358 -20.01 -10.01 9.79
C ARG A 358 -19.21 -11.32 9.82
N LEU A 359 -18.83 -11.80 10.99
CA LEU A 359 -18.11 -13.04 11.19
C LEU A 359 -18.93 -14.25 10.64
N GLU A 360 -20.19 -14.37 10.99
CA GLU A 360 -21.08 -15.42 10.51
C GLU A 360 -21.20 -15.42 8.97
N ASN A 361 -21.42 -14.27 8.37
CA ASN A 361 -21.57 -14.15 6.92
C ASN A 361 -20.27 -14.39 6.13
N ARG A 362 -19.11 -14.38 6.78
CA ARG A 362 -17.80 -14.39 6.11
C ARG A 362 -16.89 -15.55 6.49
N SER A 363 -17.28 -16.41 7.43
CA SER A 363 -16.45 -17.51 7.93
C SER A 363 -17.00 -18.90 7.65
N ASN A 364 -18.00 -19.05 6.78
CA ASN A 364 -18.76 -20.30 6.63
C ASN A 364 -18.10 -21.41 5.79
N SER A 365 -16.90 -21.22 5.21
CA SER A 365 -16.33 -22.20 4.27
C SER A 365 -15.79 -23.47 4.94
N GLU A 366 -15.21 -23.38 6.13
CA GLU A 366 -14.63 -24.51 6.89
C GLU A 366 -14.90 -24.39 8.41
N GLY A 367 -16.10 -23.94 8.78
CA GLY A 367 -16.56 -23.92 10.17
C GLY A 367 -15.60 -23.20 11.14
N ASN A 368 -15.16 -23.93 12.18
CA ASN A 368 -14.35 -23.33 13.26
C ASN A 368 -12.97 -22.82 12.80
N ILE A 369 -12.35 -23.44 11.79
CA ILE A 369 -11.02 -23.02 11.29
C ILE A 369 -11.16 -21.65 10.60
N SER A 370 -12.11 -21.54 9.69
CA SER A 370 -12.42 -20.30 8.99
C SER A 370 -12.78 -19.17 9.97
N ARG A 371 -13.62 -19.47 10.97
CA ARG A 371 -13.98 -18.54 12.06
C ARG A 371 -12.73 -18.06 12.81
N LYS A 372 -11.85 -18.97 13.21
CA LYS A 372 -10.60 -18.63 13.91
C LYS A 372 -9.71 -17.73 13.05
N LYS A 373 -9.52 -18.07 11.75
CA LYS A 373 -8.70 -17.27 10.81
C LYS A 373 -9.27 -15.88 10.59
N PHE A 374 -10.58 -15.74 10.54
CA PHE A 374 -11.23 -14.43 10.47
C PHE A 374 -10.99 -13.61 11.75
N LEU A 375 -11.13 -14.21 12.92
CA LEU A 375 -10.86 -13.53 14.19
C LEU A 375 -9.39 -13.13 14.32
N GLU A 376 -8.45 -14.01 13.97
CA GLU A 376 -7.01 -13.71 13.97
C GLU A 376 -6.69 -12.45 13.14
N MET A 377 -7.32 -12.27 11.97
CA MET A 377 -7.11 -11.11 11.09
C MET A 377 -7.37 -9.77 11.79
N TYR A 378 -8.37 -9.71 12.66
CA TYR A 378 -8.75 -8.51 13.40
C TYR A 378 -8.10 -8.44 14.79
N ALA A 379 -7.80 -9.58 15.44
CA ALA A 379 -7.20 -9.64 16.77
C ALA A 379 -5.69 -9.38 16.78
N ASN A 380 -4.97 -9.78 15.72
CA ASN A 380 -3.50 -9.66 15.66
C ASN A 380 -2.98 -8.23 15.84
N PRO A 381 -3.62 -7.15 15.36
CA PRO A 381 -3.22 -5.79 15.69
C PRO A 381 -3.24 -5.49 17.19
N VAL A 382 -4.22 -6.03 17.96
CA VAL A 382 -4.25 -5.92 19.43
C VAL A 382 -3.09 -6.70 20.02
N ILE A 383 -2.91 -7.96 19.59
CA ILE A 383 -1.82 -8.83 20.07
C ILE A 383 -0.46 -8.19 19.84
N ASN A 384 -0.23 -7.60 18.67
CA ASN A 384 1.03 -6.94 18.35
C ASN A 384 1.25 -5.70 19.23
N LYS A 385 0.20 -4.90 19.45
CA LYS A 385 0.29 -3.72 20.31
C LYS A 385 0.50 -4.07 21.79
N LEU A 386 0.01 -5.20 22.25
CA LEU A 386 0.22 -5.69 23.64
C LEU A 386 1.64 -6.23 23.90
N LYS A 387 2.43 -6.48 22.86
CA LYS A 387 3.82 -6.95 22.98
C LYS A 387 4.85 -5.81 23.12
N LEU A 388 4.42 -4.57 22.91
CA LEU A 388 5.27 -3.38 23.06
C LEU A 388 5.44 -3.01 24.51
#